data_13963db49ceb148f5e1935734706d0a7
#
_entry.id   13963db49ceb148f5e1935734706d0a7
#
_cell.length_a   1.000
_cell.length_b   1.000
_cell.length_c   1.000
_cell.angle_alpha   90.00
_cell.angle_beta   90.00
_cell.angle_gamma   90.00
#
_symmetry.space_group_name_H-M   'P 1'
#
loop_
_entity.id
_entity.type
_entity.pdbx_description
1 polymer ?
#
loop_
_entity_poly.entity_id
_entity_poly.type
_entity_poly.pdbx_seq_one_letter_code
_entity_poly.pdbx_strand_id
1 'polypeptide(L)'
;MDLYSINHYLMKRKPRVVVGLSGGVDSSVAAKLLIDQGYEVIGMFMKNWHDESVTISNECPWLEDSTDAMLVAETLNIPFQAIDLSAEYQERIVDYMFAEYSAGRTPNPDILCNREIKFDIFLKAAIQLKADFVATGHYCQKGEFVQEGQPIYQLLAGADANKDQSYFLCQLSQGQLAKALFPIGHLQKSEVREIAKQAGLITAEKKDSQGLCFIGKVRLPDFLQQQLKPKTGKIIQIPEEFPAYQTQLVPSGIPPQNWTQEQLESVCTPISYQPTQGKVLGDHRGAHYFTVGQRKGLQVGGTGKPLFVIATDTKENVIYTGLGEEHPGLNRFGLFVPHDQVHWIREDLQLQPGESAVYAARIRYRQPLTKATLIQYPHGLYVVFEQAQKGIASGQFVAWYQGNECIGSGTID
;
A
#
# COMPACT_ATOMS: atom_id res chain seq x y z
N MET A 1 -2.11 -34.73 -46.78
CA MET A 1 -2.43 -34.19 -45.44
C MET A 1 -2.03 -32.73 -45.45
N ASP A 2 -3.02 -31.87 -45.42
CA ASP A 2 -2.87 -30.44 -45.68
C ASP A 2 -2.22 -29.75 -44.49
N LEU A 3 -1.21 -28.91 -44.71
CA LEU A 3 -0.52 -28.12 -43.67
C LEU A 3 -1.46 -27.29 -42.81
N TYR A 4 -2.68 -27.03 -43.30
CA TYR A 4 -3.79 -26.42 -42.55
C TYR A 4 -4.34 -27.32 -41.44
N SER A 5 -4.30 -28.64 -41.60
CA SER A 5 -4.75 -29.61 -40.61
C SER A 5 -3.76 -29.80 -39.45
N ILE A 6 -2.49 -29.58 -39.70
CA ILE A 6 -1.44 -29.70 -38.67
C ILE A 6 -1.43 -28.49 -37.72
N ASN A 7 -1.79 -27.30 -38.21
CA ASN A 7 -1.91 -26.11 -37.38
C ASN A 7 -3.18 -26.10 -36.47
N HIS A 8 -4.18 -26.90 -36.81
CA HIS A 8 -5.38 -27.03 -35.98
C HIS A 8 -5.22 -28.08 -34.87
N TYR A 9 -4.17 -28.90 -34.93
CA TYR A 9 -3.83 -29.96 -33.96
C TYR A 9 -2.76 -29.52 -32.92
N LEU A 10 -2.16 -28.37 -33.07
CA LEU A 10 -1.49 -27.72 -31.98
C LEU A 10 -2.56 -27.18 -31.02
N MET A 11 -3.13 -28.09 -30.21
CA MET A 11 -3.94 -27.69 -29.05
C MET A 11 -3.16 -26.59 -28.33
N LYS A 12 -3.65 -25.35 -28.45
CA LYS A 12 -3.11 -24.27 -27.61
C LYS A 12 -3.19 -24.81 -26.19
N ARG A 13 -2.04 -25.06 -25.55
CA ARG A 13 -2.05 -25.46 -24.15
C ARG A 13 -2.91 -24.47 -23.38
N LYS A 14 -3.70 -24.94 -22.43
CA LYS A 14 -4.45 -24.07 -21.53
C LYS A 14 -3.47 -23.06 -20.91
N PRO A 15 -3.80 -21.77 -20.85
CA PRO A 15 -2.94 -20.83 -20.19
C PRO A 15 -2.78 -21.25 -18.72
N ARG A 16 -1.54 -21.26 -18.25
CA ARG A 16 -1.19 -21.68 -16.89
C ARG A 16 -1.10 -20.48 -15.96
N VAL A 17 -1.73 -20.59 -14.79
CA VAL A 17 -1.74 -19.55 -13.76
C VAL A 17 -1.23 -20.12 -12.46
N VAL A 18 -0.27 -19.44 -11.83
CA VAL A 18 0.11 -19.70 -10.45
C VAL A 18 -0.67 -18.73 -9.55
N VAL A 19 -1.48 -19.28 -8.65
CA VAL A 19 -2.26 -18.51 -7.68
C VAL A 19 -1.54 -18.46 -6.36
N GLY A 20 -1.29 -17.25 -5.83
CA GLY A 20 -0.78 -17.06 -4.49
C GLY A 20 -1.85 -17.42 -3.46
N LEU A 21 -1.84 -18.66 -2.97
CA LEU A 21 -2.74 -19.13 -1.93
C LEU A 21 -2.21 -18.71 -0.55
N SER A 22 -2.93 -17.83 0.13
CA SER A 22 -2.56 -17.32 1.46
C SER A 22 -3.22 -18.05 2.62
N GLY A 23 -3.98 -19.13 2.35
CA GLY A 23 -4.82 -19.77 3.36
C GLY A 23 -6.06 -18.94 3.74
N GLY A 24 -6.37 -17.86 3.02
CA GLY A 24 -7.57 -17.04 3.20
C GLY A 24 -8.63 -17.29 2.13
N VAL A 25 -9.87 -16.89 2.39
CA VAL A 25 -11.03 -17.09 1.50
C VAL A 25 -10.84 -16.45 0.12
N ASP A 26 -10.23 -15.27 0.05
CA ASP A 26 -10.11 -14.48 -1.18
C ASP A 26 -9.22 -15.17 -2.22
N SER A 27 -8.06 -15.66 -1.81
CA SER A 27 -7.15 -16.42 -2.69
C SER A 27 -7.72 -17.78 -3.08
N SER A 28 -8.47 -18.43 -2.18
CA SER A 28 -9.14 -19.70 -2.44
C SER A 28 -10.20 -19.57 -3.55
N VAL A 29 -11.03 -18.53 -3.47
CA VAL A 29 -12.04 -18.24 -4.49
C VAL A 29 -11.40 -17.77 -5.79
N ALA A 30 -10.31 -17.01 -5.74
CA ALA A 30 -9.56 -16.65 -6.94
C ALA A 30 -9.09 -17.89 -7.71
N ALA A 31 -8.57 -18.91 -7.03
CA ALA A 31 -8.18 -20.18 -7.65
C ALA A 31 -9.38 -20.91 -8.26
N LYS A 32 -10.50 -21.00 -7.53
CA LYS A 32 -11.74 -21.64 -8.00
C LYS A 32 -12.26 -21.00 -9.29
N LEU A 33 -12.34 -19.68 -9.33
CA LEU A 33 -12.83 -18.95 -10.50
C LEU A 33 -11.95 -19.16 -11.73
N LEU A 34 -10.62 -19.22 -11.56
CA LEU A 34 -9.70 -19.48 -12.67
C LEU A 34 -9.85 -20.91 -13.22
N ILE A 35 -10.11 -21.90 -12.36
CA ILE A 35 -10.42 -23.27 -12.80
C ILE A 35 -11.70 -23.27 -13.64
N ASP A 36 -12.74 -22.57 -13.17
CA ASP A 36 -14.02 -22.48 -13.89
C ASP A 36 -13.88 -21.78 -15.25
N GLN A 37 -12.94 -20.82 -15.34
CA GLN A 37 -12.59 -20.14 -16.59
C GLN A 37 -11.72 -21.00 -17.53
N GLY A 38 -11.32 -22.21 -17.10
CA GLY A 38 -10.59 -23.14 -17.91
C GLY A 38 -9.07 -23.01 -17.91
N TYR A 39 -8.49 -22.24 -16.97
CA TYR A 39 -7.05 -22.16 -16.79
C TYR A 39 -6.48 -23.46 -16.20
N GLU A 40 -5.21 -23.73 -16.48
CA GLU A 40 -4.40 -24.69 -15.73
C GLU A 40 -3.85 -23.97 -14.49
N VAL A 41 -4.41 -24.31 -13.31
CA VAL A 41 -4.10 -23.60 -12.06
C VAL A 41 -3.13 -24.40 -11.21
N ILE A 42 -2.12 -23.71 -10.66
CA ILE A 42 -1.20 -24.22 -9.64
C ILE A 42 -1.34 -23.32 -8.42
N GLY A 43 -1.62 -23.90 -7.26
CA GLY A 43 -1.60 -23.20 -5.98
C GLY A 43 -0.17 -23.06 -5.44
N MET A 44 0.21 -21.88 -4.98
CA MET A 44 1.52 -21.68 -4.36
C MET A 44 1.37 -20.83 -3.09
N PHE A 45 1.88 -21.36 -1.98
CA PHE A 45 1.97 -20.66 -0.72
C PHE A 45 3.34 -20.00 -0.58
N MET A 46 3.36 -18.72 -0.16
CA MET A 46 4.59 -17.97 0.11
C MET A 46 4.83 -17.91 1.62
N LYS A 47 5.91 -18.52 2.09
CA LYS A 47 6.44 -18.29 3.43
C LYS A 47 7.38 -17.10 3.36
N ASN A 48 6.91 -15.93 3.82
CA ASN A 48 7.64 -14.68 3.62
C ASN A 48 8.45 -14.24 4.83
N TRP A 49 8.02 -14.57 6.04
CA TRP A 49 8.73 -14.19 7.25
C TRP A 49 8.31 -15.03 8.44
N HIS A 50 9.25 -15.29 9.34
CA HIS A 50 8.98 -15.94 10.61
C HIS A 50 10.00 -15.51 11.64
N ASP A 51 9.52 -14.97 12.76
CA ASP A 51 10.34 -14.69 13.93
C ASP A 51 9.53 -15.01 15.19
N GLU A 52 9.98 -16.03 15.91
CA GLU A 52 9.32 -16.54 17.13
C GLU A 52 9.35 -15.52 18.26
N SER A 53 10.28 -14.56 18.24
CA SER A 53 10.47 -13.59 19.33
C SER A 53 9.42 -12.50 19.40
N VAL A 54 8.64 -12.29 18.32
CA VAL A 54 7.63 -11.20 18.20
C VAL A 54 6.22 -11.67 17.88
N THR A 55 6.01 -12.97 17.64
CA THR A 55 4.67 -13.52 17.49
C THR A 55 3.94 -13.50 18.83
N ILE A 56 2.73 -12.91 18.86
CA ILE A 56 1.93 -12.73 20.08
C ILE A 56 1.42 -14.07 20.67
N SER A 57 1.40 -15.12 19.84
CA SER A 57 1.06 -16.50 20.24
C SER A 57 2.24 -17.41 19.90
N ASN A 58 2.49 -18.41 20.73
CA ASN A 58 3.42 -19.51 20.44
C ASN A 58 2.99 -20.37 19.22
N GLU A 59 1.97 -19.95 18.49
CA GLU A 59 1.48 -20.58 17.26
C GLU A 59 2.20 -19.97 16.09
N CYS A 60 2.69 -20.80 15.18
CA CYS A 60 3.27 -20.37 13.91
C CYS A 60 2.15 -20.03 12.92
N PRO A 61 1.75 -18.74 12.72
CA PRO A 61 0.60 -18.39 11.88
C PRO A 61 0.74 -18.91 10.44
N TRP A 62 1.96 -18.97 9.94
CA TRP A 62 2.22 -19.45 8.57
C TRP A 62 1.95 -20.96 8.43
N LEU A 63 2.06 -21.76 9.51
CA LEU A 63 1.81 -23.19 9.45
C LEU A 63 0.31 -23.49 9.28
N GLU A 64 -0.55 -22.80 10.03
CA GLU A 64 -2.01 -22.88 9.86
C GLU A 64 -2.41 -22.40 8.47
N ASP A 65 -1.94 -21.22 8.07
CA ASP A 65 -2.27 -20.66 6.76
C ASP A 65 -1.78 -21.53 5.59
N SER A 66 -0.58 -22.15 5.71
CA SER A 66 -0.07 -23.06 4.68
C SER A 66 -0.85 -24.38 4.62
N THR A 67 -1.31 -24.88 5.79
CA THR A 67 -2.17 -26.07 5.86
C THR A 67 -3.51 -25.79 5.21
N ASP A 68 -4.13 -24.64 5.51
CA ASP A 68 -5.38 -24.24 4.88
C ASP A 68 -5.23 -24.09 3.37
N ALA A 69 -4.13 -23.48 2.90
CA ALA A 69 -3.83 -23.34 1.48
C ALA A 69 -3.67 -24.70 0.78
N MET A 70 -3.02 -25.67 1.44
CA MET A 70 -2.88 -27.04 0.95
C MET A 70 -4.24 -27.75 0.86
N LEU A 71 -5.06 -27.66 1.90
CA LEU A 71 -6.40 -28.27 1.90
C LEU A 71 -7.34 -27.66 0.87
N VAL A 72 -7.22 -26.34 0.60
CA VAL A 72 -7.91 -25.68 -0.52
C VAL A 72 -7.45 -26.27 -1.86
N ALA A 73 -6.15 -26.45 -2.06
CA ALA A 73 -5.62 -27.02 -3.30
C ALA A 73 -6.07 -28.47 -3.48
N GLU A 74 -6.12 -29.28 -2.41
CA GLU A 74 -6.71 -30.63 -2.45
C GLU A 74 -8.19 -30.62 -2.82
N THR A 75 -8.99 -29.75 -2.19
CA THR A 75 -10.42 -29.61 -2.48
C THR A 75 -10.66 -29.22 -3.94
N LEU A 76 -9.82 -28.33 -4.49
CA LEU A 76 -9.89 -27.89 -5.87
C LEU A 76 -9.20 -28.82 -6.87
N ASN A 77 -8.57 -29.91 -6.39
CA ASN A 77 -7.81 -30.88 -7.19
C ASN A 77 -6.75 -30.20 -8.10
N ILE A 78 -5.97 -29.27 -7.53
CA ILE A 78 -4.88 -28.59 -8.22
C ILE A 78 -3.52 -28.90 -7.57
N PRO A 79 -2.42 -28.88 -8.37
CA PRO A 79 -1.07 -28.97 -7.81
C PRO A 79 -0.82 -27.85 -6.79
N PHE A 80 -0.08 -28.18 -5.72
CA PHE A 80 0.29 -27.24 -4.66
C PHE A 80 1.79 -27.26 -4.39
N GLN A 81 2.37 -26.09 -4.16
CA GLN A 81 3.76 -25.93 -3.77
C GLN A 81 3.90 -24.81 -2.74
N ALA A 82 4.78 -24.98 -1.77
CA ALA A 82 5.23 -23.91 -0.88
C ALA A 82 6.60 -23.41 -1.34
N ILE A 83 6.81 -22.09 -1.28
CA ILE A 83 8.09 -21.44 -1.54
C ILE A 83 8.50 -20.62 -0.30
N ASP A 84 9.77 -20.73 0.10
CA ASP A 84 10.35 -19.90 1.16
C ASP A 84 10.98 -18.65 0.55
N LEU A 85 10.44 -17.50 0.86
CA LEU A 85 10.90 -16.17 0.43
C LEU A 85 11.35 -15.32 1.63
N SER A 86 11.68 -15.97 2.76
CA SER A 86 12.00 -15.27 4.01
C SER A 86 13.21 -14.37 3.89
N ALA A 87 14.23 -14.80 3.13
CA ALA A 87 15.45 -14.03 2.93
C ALA A 87 15.17 -12.76 2.10
N GLU A 88 14.45 -12.90 0.99
CA GLU A 88 14.09 -11.78 0.12
C GLU A 88 13.12 -10.81 0.81
N TYR A 89 12.21 -11.34 1.63
CA TYR A 89 11.31 -10.52 2.41
C TYR A 89 12.05 -9.72 3.50
N GLN A 90 13.01 -10.36 4.18
CA GLN A 90 13.87 -9.68 5.15
C GLN A 90 14.60 -8.51 4.49
N GLU A 91 15.33 -8.77 3.42
CA GLU A 91 16.16 -7.78 2.73
C GLU A 91 15.34 -6.62 2.14
N ARG A 92 14.23 -6.93 1.43
CA ARG A 92 13.50 -5.92 0.66
C ARG A 92 12.41 -5.20 1.44
N ILE A 93 11.85 -5.82 2.48
CA ILE A 93 10.71 -5.26 3.22
C ILE A 93 11.11 -4.92 4.65
N VAL A 94 11.64 -5.88 5.41
CA VAL A 94 11.88 -5.70 6.85
C VAL A 94 13.02 -4.71 7.09
N ASP A 95 14.15 -4.86 6.41
CA ASP A 95 15.30 -3.97 6.56
C ASP A 95 14.96 -2.56 6.10
N TYR A 96 14.23 -2.42 4.99
CA TYR A 96 13.69 -1.13 4.56
C TYR A 96 12.79 -0.50 5.62
N MET A 97 11.87 -1.27 6.22
CA MET A 97 10.99 -0.76 7.28
C MET A 97 11.80 -0.19 8.44
N PHE A 98 12.81 -0.93 8.93
CA PHE A 98 13.64 -0.45 10.04
C PHE A 98 14.42 0.81 9.68
N ALA A 99 14.97 0.90 8.46
CA ALA A 99 15.66 2.09 7.99
C ALA A 99 14.74 3.32 7.96
N GLU A 100 13.52 3.18 7.44
CA GLU A 100 12.53 4.25 7.36
C GLU A 100 12.07 4.72 8.76
N TYR A 101 11.70 3.80 9.65
CA TYR A 101 11.31 4.15 11.02
C TYR A 101 12.47 4.79 11.80
N SER A 102 13.68 4.32 11.62
CA SER A 102 14.89 4.94 12.21
C SER A 102 15.06 6.39 11.74
N ALA A 103 14.77 6.67 10.49
CA ALA A 103 14.81 8.00 9.89
C ALA A 103 13.60 8.88 10.24
N GLY A 104 12.62 8.36 11.00
CA GLY A 104 11.40 9.10 11.38
C GLY A 104 10.31 9.10 10.29
N ARG A 105 10.48 8.31 9.24
CA ARG A 105 9.47 8.15 8.19
C ARG A 105 8.58 6.93 8.49
N THR A 106 7.39 6.93 7.95
CA THR A 106 6.41 5.85 8.15
C THR A 106 6.24 5.07 6.84
N PRO A 107 6.93 3.93 6.65
CA PRO A 107 6.83 3.14 5.41
C PRO A 107 5.46 2.46 5.27
N ASN A 108 5.16 2.02 4.04
CA ASN A 108 4.01 1.17 3.75
C ASN A 108 4.47 -0.20 3.21
N PRO A 109 4.69 -1.18 4.09
CA PRO A 109 5.20 -2.49 3.70
C PRO A 109 4.23 -3.27 2.81
N ASP A 110 2.92 -3.02 2.88
CA ASP A 110 1.95 -3.74 2.07
C ASP A 110 2.07 -3.38 0.58
N ILE A 111 2.30 -2.10 0.25
CA ILE A 111 2.58 -1.65 -1.12
C ILE A 111 3.88 -2.28 -1.62
N LEU A 112 4.94 -2.24 -0.81
CA LEU A 112 6.24 -2.79 -1.19
C LEU A 112 6.19 -4.32 -1.34
N CYS A 113 5.49 -5.03 -0.45
CA CYS A 113 5.30 -6.47 -0.57
C CYS A 113 4.62 -6.85 -1.89
N ASN A 114 3.65 -6.07 -2.35
CA ASN A 114 3.03 -6.31 -3.65
C ASN A 114 4.04 -6.09 -4.78
N ARG A 115 4.78 -4.96 -4.79
CA ARG A 115 5.74 -4.62 -5.84
C ARG A 115 6.93 -5.58 -5.88
N GLU A 116 7.56 -5.83 -4.72
CA GLU A 116 8.86 -6.51 -4.63
C GLU A 116 8.75 -8.03 -4.48
N ILE A 117 7.72 -8.50 -3.78
CA ILE A 117 7.58 -9.93 -3.45
C ILE A 117 6.55 -10.58 -4.37
N LYS A 118 5.28 -10.15 -4.35
CA LYS A 118 4.21 -10.85 -5.07
C LYS A 118 4.30 -10.72 -6.58
N PHE A 119 4.61 -9.53 -7.09
CA PHE A 119 4.66 -9.28 -8.53
C PHE A 119 6.09 -9.13 -9.08
N ASP A 120 7.11 -9.47 -8.29
CA ASP A 120 8.49 -9.62 -8.76
C ASP A 120 9.04 -11.03 -8.45
N ILE A 121 9.43 -11.32 -7.21
CA ILE A 121 10.06 -12.59 -6.84
C ILE A 121 9.13 -13.79 -7.07
N PHE A 122 7.90 -13.69 -6.59
CA PHE A 122 6.89 -14.75 -6.79
C PHE A 122 6.53 -14.92 -8.27
N LEU A 123 6.43 -13.81 -9.04
CA LEU A 123 6.24 -13.90 -10.49
C LEU A 123 7.41 -14.63 -11.16
N LYS A 124 8.65 -14.35 -10.78
CA LYS A 124 9.84 -15.05 -11.30
C LYS A 124 9.79 -16.55 -10.99
N ALA A 125 9.39 -16.94 -9.78
CA ALA A 125 9.20 -18.34 -9.40
C ALA A 125 8.08 -19.01 -10.23
N ALA A 126 6.96 -18.32 -10.46
CA ALA A 126 5.88 -18.81 -11.29
C ALA A 126 6.30 -19.03 -12.75
N ILE A 127 7.13 -18.15 -13.30
CA ILE A 127 7.68 -18.30 -14.66
C ILE A 127 8.54 -19.57 -14.77
N GLN A 128 9.28 -19.95 -13.72
CA GLN A 128 10.04 -21.22 -13.71
C GLN A 128 9.13 -22.45 -13.82
N LEU A 129 7.89 -22.34 -13.32
CA LEU A 129 6.82 -23.34 -13.51
C LEU A 129 6.10 -23.22 -14.87
N LYS A 130 6.63 -22.40 -15.78
CA LYS A 130 6.07 -22.12 -17.10
C LYS A 130 4.66 -21.49 -17.01
N ALA A 131 4.39 -20.68 -15.97
CA ALA A 131 3.17 -19.93 -15.85
C ALA A 131 3.13 -18.77 -16.85
N ASP A 132 1.96 -18.55 -17.42
CA ASP A 132 1.69 -17.40 -18.28
C ASP A 132 1.31 -16.17 -17.45
N PHE A 133 0.68 -16.43 -16.28
CA PHE A 133 0.19 -15.41 -15.35
C PHE A 133 0.40 -15.80 -13.89
N VAL A 134 0.37 -14.80 -13.02
CA VAL A 134 0.16 -14.96 -11.58
C VAL A 134 -1.18 -14.37 -11.18
N ALA A 135 -1.83 -14.96 -10.19
CA ALA A 135 -3.10 -14.45 -9.68
C ALA A 135 -3.07 -14.31 -8.17
N THR A 136 -3.82 -13.34 -7.67
CA THR A 136 -3.98 -13.06 -6.24
C THR A 136 -5.43 -12.77 -5.91
N GLY A 137 -5.78 -12.89 -4.62
CA GLY A 137 -7.09 -12.54 -4.09
C GLY A 137 -7.27 -11.04 -3.80
N HIS A 138 -6.72 -10.15 -4.63
CA HIS A 138 -6.93 -8.72 -4.45
C HIS A 138 -8.25 -8.24 -5.04
N TYR A 139 -8.93 -7.35 -4.31
CA TYR A 139 -10.11 -6.62 -4.77
C TYR A 139 -9.68 -5.43 -5.62
N CYS A 140 -9.27 -5.71 -6.83
CA CYS A 140 -9.03 -4.74 -7.91
C CYS A 140 -9.30 -5.41 -9.25
N GLN A 141 -9.39 -4.65 -10.32
CA GLN A 141 -9.65 -5.17 -11.65
C GLN A 141 -8.51 -4.78 -12.60
N LYS A 142 -8.33 -5.54 -13.67
CA LYS A 142 -7.42 -5.22 -14.76
C LYS A 142 -8.21 -4.93 -16.01
N GLY A 143 -7.98 -3.76 -16.61
CA GLY A 143 -8.39 -3.40 -17.96
C GLY A 143 -7.24 -3.54 -18.94
N GLU A 144 -7.57 -3.60 -20.22
CA GLU A 144 -6.61 -3.63 -21.31
C GLU A 144 -7.19 -2.91 -22.54
N PHE A 145 -6.38 -2.09 -23.19
CA PHE A 145 -6.70 -1.54 -24.51
C PHE A 145 -5.41 -1.42 -25.33
N VAL A 146 -5.55 -1.16 -26.63
CA VAL A 146 -4.41 -1.01 -27.53
C VAL A 146 -4.26 0.46 -27.90
N GLN A 147 -3.05 1.01 -27.72
CA GLN A 147 -2.68 2.33 -28.15
C GLN A 147 -1.40 2.25 -28.99
N GLU A 148 -1.41 2.82 -30.18
CA GLU A 148 -0.29 2.78 -31.13
C GLU A 148 0.26 1.37 -31.40
N GLY A 149 -0.63 0.36 -31.39
CA GLY A 149 -0.26 -1.05 -31.60
C GLY A 149 0.34 -1.77 -30.39
N GLN A 150 0.46 -1.10 -29.24
CA GLN A 150 0.96 -1.69 -27.98
C GLN A 150 -0.19 -1.86 -26.98
N PRO A 151 -0.24 -3.00 -26.26
CA PRO A 151 -1.21 -3.19 -25.20
C PRO A 151 -0.86 -2.31 -24.00
N ILE A 152 -1.86 -1.60 -23.47
CA ILE A 152 -1.78 -0.82 -22.25
C ILE A 152 -2.70 -1.47 -21.22
N TYR A 153 -2.16 -1.77 -20.04
CA TYR A 153 -2.87 -2.40 -18.95
C TYR A 153 -3.28 -1.35 -17.91
N GLN A 154 -4.52 -1.44 -17.46
CA GLN A 154 -5.11 -0.54 -16.48
C GLN A 154 -5.26 -1.24 -15.13
N LEU A 155 -4.89 -0.56 -14.05
CA LEU A 155 -5.23 -0.96 -12.70
C LEU A 155 -6.51 -0.26 -12.28
N LEU A 156 -7.61 -1.00 -12.20
CA LEU A 156 -8.91 -0.46 -11.88
C LEU A 156 -9.30 -0.79 -10.43
N ALA A 157 -10.04 0.11 -9.80
CA ALA A 157 -10.61 -0.12 -8.48
C ALA A 157 -11.51 -1.37 -8.45
N GLY A 158 -11.56 -2.03 -7.31
CA GLY A 158 -12.47 -3.15 -7.08
C GLY A 158 -13.93 -2.72 -7.06
N ALA A 159 -14.84 -3.63 -7.43
CA ALA A 159 -16.28 -3.36 -7.38
C ALA A 159 -16.81 -3.17 -5.96
N ASP A 160 -16.19 -3.81 -4.95
CA ASP A 160 -16.48 -3.55 -3.54
C ASP A 160 -15.68 -2.34 -3.06
N ALA A 161 -16.32 -1.17 -2.98
CA ALA A 161 -15.69 0.08 -2.57
C ALA A 161 -15.09 0.02 -1.15
N ASN A 162 -15.63 -0.85 -0.26
CA ASN A 162 -15.10 -1.04 1.10
C ASN A 162 -13.85 -1.93 1.15
N LYS A 163 -13.61 -2.66 0.06
CA LYS A 163 -12.49 -3.62 -0.08
C LYS A 163 -11.51 -3.25 -1.18
N ASP A 164 -11.77 -2.20 -1.96
CA ASP A 164 -10.88 -1.77 -3.05
C ASP A 164 -9.42 -1.71 -2.60
N GLN A 165 -8.58 -2.53 -3.20
CA GLN A 165 -7.17 -2.68 -2.88
C GLN A 165 -6.23 -2.11 -3.95
N SER A 166 -6.75 -1.35 -4.92
CA SER A 166 -5.95 -0.71 -5.96
C SER A 166 -4.85 0.19 -5.39
N TYR A 167 -5.10 0.82 -4.23
CA TYR A 167 -4.10 1.59 -3.50
C TYR A 167 -2.85 0.77 -3.12
N PHE A 168 -3.02 -0.48 -2.70
CA PHE A 168 -1.88 -1.35 -2.35
C PHE A 168 -1.11 -1.85 -3.57
N LEU A 169 -1.65 -1.68 -4.76
CA LEU A 169 -1.05 -2.10 -6.03
C LEU A 169 -0.56 -0.91 -6.88
N CYS A 170 -0.62 0.31 -6.33
CA CYS A 170 -0.32 1.55 -7.06
C CYS A 170 1.14 1.70 -7.54
N GLN A 171 2.01 0.78 -7.14
CA GLN A 171 3.42 0.72 -7.55
C GLN A 171 3.71 -0.39 -8.57
N LEU A 172 2.69 -1.05 -9.12
CA LEU A 172 2.90 -2.05 -10.16
C LEU A 172 3.27 -1.40 -11.49
N SER A 173 4.22 -1.99 -12.21
CA SER A 173 4.58 -1.59 -13.57
C SER A 173 3.65 -2.22 -14.62
N GLN A 174 3.67 -1.69 -15.86
CA GLN A 174 2.98 -2.27 -17.00
C GLN A 174 3.36 -3.74 -17.21
N GLY A 175 4.65 -4.08 -17.08
CA GLY A 175 5.13 -5.46 -17.22
C GLY A 175 4.58 -6.40 -16.14
N GLN A 176 4.45 -5.93 -14.90
CA GLN A 176 3.84 -6.69 -13.81
C GLN A 176 2.33 -6.85 -14.02
N LEU A 177 1.62 -5.78 -14.39
CA LEU A 177 0.19 -5.84 -14.71
C LEU A 177 -0.11 -6.75 -15.89
N ALA A 178 0.72 -6.79 -16.92
CA ALA A 178 0.57 -7.70 -18.06
C ALA A 178 0.46 -9.16 -17.59
N LYS A 179 1.17 -9.52 -16.53
CA LYS A 179 1.24 -10.88 -15.97
C LYS A 179 0.30 -11.12 -14.78
N ALA A 180 -0.35 -10.10 -14.25
CA ALA A 180 -1.23 -10.18 -13.10
C ALA A 180 -2.68 -10.51 -13.49
N LEU A 181 -3.37 -11.32 -12.66
CA LEU A 181 -4.81 -11.56 -12.73
C LEU A 181 -5.43 -11.30 -11.35
N PHE A 182 -6.61 -10.70 -11.34
CA PHE A 182 -7.38 -10.36 -10.14
C PHE A 182 -8.81 -10.93 -10.25
N PRO A 183 -8.98 -12.25 -10.07
CA PRO A 183 -10.23 -12.93 -10.44
C PRO A 183 -11.45 -12.48 -9.64
N ILE A 184 -11.27 -11.98 -8.41
CA ILE A 184 -12.37 -11.58 -7.52
C ILE A 184 -12.67 -10.08 -7.54
N GLY A 185 -11.93 -9.29 -8.32
CA GLY A 185 -12.04 -7.82 -8.28
C GLY A 185 -13.40 -7.25 -8.69
N HIS A 186 -14.20 -8.01 -9.42
CA HIS A 186 -15.55 -7.64 -9.84
C HIS A 186 -16.66 -8.06 -8.86
N LEU A 187 -16.29 -8.74 -7.75
CA LEU A 187 -17.22 -9.29 -6.77
C LEU A 187 -17.26 -8.47 -5.48
N GLN A 188 -18.41 -8.52 -4.81
CA GLN A 188 -18.53 -8.07 -3.44
C GLN A 188 -17.98 -9.13 -2.47
N LYS A 189 -17.50 -8.74 -1.30
CA LYS A 189 -17.00 -9.70 -0.29
C LYS A 189 -18.01 -10.77 0.11
N SER A 190 -19.29 -10.43 0.16
CA SER A 190 -20.37 -11.38 0.43
C SER A 190 -20.49 -12.45 -0.64
N GLU A 191 -20.35 -12.08 -1.92
CA GLU A 191 -20.38 -13.01 -3.04
C GLU A 191 -19.19 -13.97 -3.02
N VAL A 192 -17.99 -13.45 -2.70
CA VAL A 192 -16.78 -14.28 -2.51
C VAL A 192 -17.00 -15.34 -1.44
N ARG A 193 -17.59 -14.99 -0.29
CA ARG A 193 -17.90 -15.96 0.76
C ARG A 193 -18.94 -17.00 0.34
N GLU A 194 -19.94 -16.58 -0.42
CA GLU A 194 -20.97 -17.50 -0.93
C GLU A 194 -20.38 -18.51 -1.93
N ILE A 195 -19.53 -18.06 -2.85
CA ILE A 195 -18.80 -18.94 -3.78
C ILE A 195 -17.92 -19.94 -3.01
N ALA A 196 -17.23 -19.49 -1.96
CA ALA A 196 -16.41 -20.36 -1.13
C ALA A 196 -17.25 -21.46 -0.45
N LYS A 197 -18.43 -21.12 0.08
CA LYS A 197 -19.37 -22.06 0.70
C LYS A 197 -19.88 -23.08 -0.30
N GLN A 198 -20.32 -22.63 -1.44
CA GLN A 198 -20.84 -23.49 -2.51
C GLN A 198 -19.77 -24.45 -3.04
N ALA A 199 -18.52 -24.00 -3.09
CA ALA A 199 -17.38 -24.83 -3.48
C ALA A 199 -16.84 -25.75 -2.36
N GLY A 200 -17.42 -25.71 -1.15
CA GLY A 200 -16.99 -26.52 -0.01
C GLY A 200 -15.60 -26.17 0.50
N LEU A 201 -15.13 -24.93 0.29
CA LEU A 201 -13.81 -24.48 0.72
C LEU A 201 -13.78 -24.28 2.24
N ILE A 202 -12.81 -24.87 2.92
CA ILE A 202 -12.64 -24.78 4.39
C ILE A 202 -12.46 -23.32 4.86
N THR A 203 -11.99 -22.44 3.98
CA THR A 203 -11.73 -21.03 4.27
C THR A 203 -12.98 -20.13 4.23
N ALA A 204 -14.17 -20.68 3.89
CA ALA A 204 -15.40 -19.92 3.69
C ALA A 204 -15.78 -19.03 4.90
N GLU A 205 -15.63 -19.55 6.13
CA GLU A 205 -15.95 -18.87 7.38
C GLU A 205 -14.71 -18.22 8.04
N LYS A 206 -13.52 -18.37 7.44
CA LYS A 206 -12.29 -17.81 7.99
C LYS A 206 -12.36 -16.28 7.99
N LYS A 207 -12.00 -15.67 9.13
CA LYS A 207 -11.93 -14.20 9.26
C LYS A 207 -10.83 -13.66 8.36
N ASP A 208 -11.05 -12.44 7.84
CA ASP A 208 -10.01 -11.75 7.06
C ASP A 208 -8.74 -11.58 7.89
N SER A 209 -7.59 -11.80 7.27
CA SER A 209 -6.29 -11.56 7.90
C SER A 209 -6.19 -10.10 8.32
N GLN A 210 -5.79 -9.89 9.57
CA GLN A 210 -5.55 -8.56 10.13
C GLN A 210 -4.07 -8.47 10.52
N GLY A 211 -3.40 -7.41 10.12
CA GLY A 211 -1.99 -7.17 10.43
C GLY A 211 -1.19 -6.81 9.19
N LEU A 212 0.13 -6.72 9.35
CA LEU A 212 1.05 -6.54 8.23
C LEU A 212 1.07 -7.80 7.36
N CYS A 213 1.15 -7.61 6.04
CA CYS A 213 1.21 -8.69 5.07
C CYS A 213 2.27 -9.73 5.48
N PHE A 214 1.83 -10.97 5.73
CA PHE A 214 2.67 -12.14 6.09
C PHE A 214 3.43 -12.08 7.43
N ILE A 215 3.46 -10.96 8.13
CA ILE A 215 4.02 -10.86 9.48
C ILE A 215 2.98 -11.28 10.53
N GLY A 216 1.71 -11.26 10.16
CA GLY A 216 0.61 -11.65 11.05
C GLY A 216 0.24 -10.57 12.06
N LYS A 217 -0.39 -10.99 13.18
CA LYS A 217 -0.79 -10.09 14.26
C LYS A 217 0.39 -9.82 15.18
N VAL A 218 1.24 -8.89 14.80
CA VAL A 218 2.28 -8.32 15.68
C VAL A 218 1.86 -6.93 16.16
N ARG A 219 2.24 -6.59 17.36
CA ARG A 219 2.20 -5.19 17.81
C ARG A 219 3.36 -4.49 17.16
N LEU A 220 3.09 -3.55 16.27
CA LEU A 220 4.14 -2.81 15.57
C LEU A 220 5.24 -2.24 16.50
N PRO A 221 4.94 -1.64 17.67
CA PRO A 221 5.99 -1.21 18.60
C PRO A 221 6.88 -2.37 19.09
N ASP A 222 6.31 -3.56 19.39
CA ASP A 222 7.08 -4.70 19.87
C ASP A 222 7.99 -5.25 18.76
N PHE A 223 7.48 -5.28 17.52
CA PHE A 223 8.27 -5.62 16.35
C PHE A 223 9.43 -4.64 16.12
N LEU A 224 9.15 -3.33 16.18
CA LEU A 224 10.19 -2.32 15.98
C LEU A 224 11.26 -2.33 17.09
N GLN A 225 10.90 -2.73 18.32
CA GLN A 225 11.85 -2.84 19.44
C GLN A 225 12.94 -3.88 19.26
N GLN A 226 12.81 -4.79 18.29
CA GLN A 226 13.88 -5.76 17.98
C GLN A 226 15.17 -5.05 17.54
N GLN A 227 15.07 -3.98 16.77
CA GLN A 227 16.22 -3.22 16.29
C GLN A 227 16.23 -1.77 16.80
N LEU A 228 15.09 -1.17 17.00
CA LEU A 228 14.94 0.20 17.48
C LEU A 228 14.68 0.21 18.98
N LYS A 229 15.75 0.34 19.77
CA LYS A 229 15.65 0.30 21.23
C LYS A 229 14.81 1.47 21.77
N PRO A 230 13.96 1.23 22.78
CA PRO A 230 13.22 2.29 23.46
C PRO A 230 14.17 3.35 24.03
N LYS A 231 13.86 4.62 23.78
CA LYS A 231 14.57 5.78 24.32
C LYS A 231 13.56 6.79 24.82
N THR A 232 13.62 7.17 26.09
CA THR A 232 12.71 8.17 26.65
C THR A 232 12.91 9.53 25.98
N GLY A 233 11.82 10.14 25.52
CA GLY A 233 11.78 11.46 24.92
C GLY A 233 10.57 12.25 25.39
N LYS A 234 10.41 13.51 24.93
CA LYS A 234 9.35 14.41 25.36
C LYS A 234 8.21 14.51 24.36
N ILE A 235 6.99 14.61 24.88
CA ILE A 235 5.81 14.99 24.12
C ILE A 235 5.58 16.48 24.33
N ILE A 236 5.60 17.22 23.22
CA ILE A 236 5.48 18.68 23.23
C ILE A 236 4.22 19.08 22.48
N GLN A 237 3.37 19.86 23.12
CA GLN A 237 2.19 20.46 22.52
C GLN A 237 2.55 21.79 21.87
N ILE A 238 2.27 21.91 20.57
CA ILE A 238 2.37 23.15 19.79
C ILE A 238 1.00 23.85 19.81
N PRO A 239 0.94 25.16 20.06
CA PRO A 239 -0.32 25.90 20.04
C PRO A 239 -0.89 26.05 18.61
N GLU A 240 -2.22 26.25 18.51
CA GLU A 240 -2.89 26.47 17.22
C GLU A 240 -2.46 27.80 16.56
N GLU A 241 -2.02 28.77 17.35
CA GLU A 241 -1.57 30.10 16.93
C GLU A 241 -0.07 30.15 16.59
N PHE A 242 0.58 28.96 16.40
CA PHE A 242 2.00 28.93 16.08
C PHE A 242 2.31 29.74 14.80
N PRO A 243 3.26 30.71 14.84
CA PRO A 243 3.42 31.69 13.76
C PRO A 243 3.66 31.10 12.37
N ALA A 244 4.33 29.95 12.29
CA ALA A 244 4.61 29.31 11.00
C ALA A 244 3.33 28.87 10.25
N TYR A 245 2.21 28.65 10.94
CA TYR A 245 0.94 28.33 10.25
C TYR A 245 0.39 29.48 9.44
N GLN A 246 0.74 30.73 9.82
CA GLN A 246 0.33 31.92 9.09
C GLN A 246 1.15 32.16 7.82
N THR A 247 2.29 31.52 7.67
CA THR A 247 3.16 31.64 6.48
C THR A 247 2.84 30.61 5.40
N GLN A 248 2.18 29.52 5.76
CA GLN A 248 1.74 28.46 4.82
C GLN A 248 0.34 28.74 4.23
N LEU A 249 0.17 29.97 3.74
CA LEU A 249 -1.12 30.38 3.15
C LEU A 249 -1.29 29.79 1.76
N VAL A 250 -2.41 29.11 1.54
CA VAL A 250 -2.86 28.69 0.21
C VAL A 250 -3.23 29.95 -0.58
N PRO A 251 -2.60 30.21 -1.75
CA PRO A 251 -2.94 31.39 -2.58
C PRO A 251 -4.41 31.39 -2.98
N SER A 252 -5.15 32.41 -2.55
CA SER A 252 -6.60 32.51 -2.81
C SER A 252 -6.86 32.96 -4.24
N GLY A 253 -7.80 32.30 -4.92
CA GLY A 253 -8.24 32.68 -6.27
C GLY A 253 -7.25 32.37 -7.40
N ILE A 254 -6.10 31.79 -7.11
CA ILE A 254 -5.11 31.38 -8.11
C ILE A 254 -5.07 29.85 -8.12
N PRO A 255 -5.34 29.19 -9.28
CA PRO A 255 -5.25 27.75 -9.36
C PRO A 255 -3.80 27.25 -9.20
N PRO A 256 -3.57 26.07 -8.55
CA PRO A 256 -2.23 25.62 -8.15
C PRO A 256 -1.20 25.54 -9.28
N GLN A 257 -1.60 25.25 -10.50
CA GLN A 257 -0.71 25.23 -11.67
C GLN A 257 -0.11 26.59 -12.03
N ASN A 258 -0.65 27.68 -11.49
CA ASN A 258 -0.16 29.04 -11.71
C ASN A 258 0.59 29.59 -10.47
N TRP A 259 0.84 28.76 -9.45
CA TRP A 259 1.63 29.17 -8.29
C TRP A 259 3.12 29.21 -8.64
N THR A 260 3.84 30.10 -7.96
CA THR A 260 5.30 30.09 -8.03
C THR A 260 5.85 28.86 -7.32
N GLN A 261 7.09 28.48 -7.63
CA GLN A 261 7.76 27.39 -6.96
C GLN A 261 7.82 27.62 -5.44
N GLU A 262 8.12 28.84 -4.99
CA GLU A 262 8.13 29.21 -3.56
C GLU A 262 6.78 28.99 -2.87
N GLN A 263 5.67 29.28 -3.56
CA GLN A 263 4.31 29.02 -3.06
C GLN A 263 4.03 27.52 -2.94
N LEU A 264 4.43 26.74 -3.94
CA LEU A 264 4.30 25.28 -3.91
C LEU A 264 5.13 24.68 -2.77
N GLU A 265 6.39 25.07 -2.65
CA GLU A 265 7.27 24.64 -1.56
C GLU A 265 6.70 25.00 -0.19
N SER A 266 6.21 26.23 -0.02
CA SER A 266 5.61 26.66 1.25
C SER A 266 4.41 25.81 1.66
N VAL A 267 3.53 25.43 0.73
CA VAL A 267 2.32 24.63 1.00
C VAL A 267 2.64 23.14 1.16
N CYS A 268 3.65 22.64 0.44
CA CYS A 268 3.95 21.20 0.38
C CYS A 268 4.99 20.75 1.40
N THR A 269 5.83 21.67 1.94
CA THR A 269 6.86 21.30 2.92
C THR A 269 6.27 21.18 4.33
N PRO A 270 6.59 20.10 5.09
CA PRO A 270 6.20 19.99 6.48
C PRO A 270 6.79 21.12 7.34
N ILE A 271 6.01 21.63 8.31
CA ILE A 271 6.52 22.59 9.28
C ILE A 271 7.48 21.89 10.23
N SER A 272 8.65 22.50 10.46
CA SER A 272 9.62 22.07 11.46
C SER A 272 9.34 22.77 12.78
N TYR A 273 9.47 22.03 13.87
CA TYR A 273 9.29 22.53 15.24
C TYR A 273 10.57 22.37 16.06
N GLN A 274 10.67 23.19 17.11
CA GLN A 274 11.73 23.07 18.11
C GLN A 274 11.13 22.81 19.49
N PRO A 275 11.85 22.13 20.41
CA PRO A 275 11.33 21.81 21.74
C PRO A 275 10.92 23.02 22.58
N THR A 276 11.53 24.19 22.34
CA THR A 276 11.23 25.44 23.03
C THR A 276 9.97 26.16 22.56
N GLN A 277 9.34 25.69 21.46
CA GLN A 277 8.19 26.35 20.83
C GLN A 277 6.84 25.83 21.34
N GLY A 278 6.84 24.91 22.30
CA GLY A 278 5.63 24.35 22.85
C GLY A 278 5.73 23.98 24.32
N LYS A 279 4.64 23.39 24.84
CA LYS A 279 4.53 22.95 26.24
C LYS A 279 4.79 21.45 26.35
N VAL A 280 5.68 21.06 27.26
CA VAL A 280 5.89 19.64 27.58
C VAL A 280 4.65 19.08 28.28
N LEU A 281 4.10 17.98 27.74
CA LEU A 281 2.93 17.30 28.28
C LEU A 281 3.26 15.99 28.98
N GLY A 282 4.37 15.35 28.63
CA GLY A 282 4.74 14.04 29.16
C GLY A 282 5.96 13.45 28.45
N ASP A 283 6.14 12.15 28.67
CA ASP A 283 7.23 11.37 28.09
C ASP A 283 6.69 10.27 27.18
N HIS A 284 7.53 9.84 26.22
CA HIS A 284 7.29 8.68 25.37
C HIS A 284 8.52 7.76 25.33
N ARG A 285 8.40 6.58 24.71
CA ARG A 285 9.46 5.56 24.68
C ARG A 285 10.23 5.47 23.35
N GLY A 286 10.08 6.47 22.47
CA GLY A 286 10.77 6.54 21.19
C GLY A 286 9.91 7.23 20.14
N ALA A 287 10.42 8.34 19.55
CA ALA A 287 9.70 9.09 18.52
C ALA A 287 9.42 8.26 17.26
N HIS A 288 10.32 7.32 16.93
CA HIS A 288 10.20 6.40 15.79
C HIS A 288 9.03 5.40 15.88
N TYR A 289 8.38 5.25 17.05
CA TYR A 289 7.18 4.42 17.19
C TYR A 289 5.87 5.14 16.84
N PHE A 290 5.96 6.42 16.49
CA PHE A 290 4.79 7.25 16.26
C PHE A 290 4.74 7.78 14.82
N THR A 291 3.52 7.88 14.31
CA THR A 291 3.24 8.39 12.96
C THR A 291 2.41 9.67 13.04
N VAL A 292 2.62 10.60 12.11
CA VAL A 292 1.81 11.81 11.99
C VAL A 292 0.33 11.45 11.82
N GLY A 293 -0.53 12.10 12.60
CA GLY A 293 -1.95 11.82 12.69
C GLY A 293 -2.35 10.76 13.73
N GLN A 294 -1.37 10.11 14.39
CA GLN A 294 -1.66 9.14 15.45
C GLN A 294 -2.20 9.83 16.71
N ARG A 295 -3.28 9.24 17.27
CA ARG A 295 -3.89 9.65 18.53
C ARG A 295 -3.59 8.68 19.66
N LYS A 296 -3.66 7.37 19.37
CA LYS A 296 -3.50 6.32 20.37
C LYS A 296 -2.03 6.15 20.78
N GLY A 297 -1.79 5.79 22.04
CA GLY A 297 -0.44 5.44 22.53
C GLY A 297 0.35 6.61 23.13
N LEU A 298 -0.11 7.87 23.04
CA LEU A 298 0.55 9.04 23.65
C LEU A 298 0.52 9.03 25.18
N GLN A 299 -0.46 8.33 25.79
CA GLN A 299 -0.62 8.22 27.25
C GLN A 299 -0.68 9.59 27.99
N VAL A 300 -1.13 10.63 27.30
CA VAL A 300 -1.37 11.96 27.87
C VAL A 300 -2.86 12.11 28.14
N GLY A 301 -3.22 12.43 29.39
CA GLY A 301 -4.59 12.69 29.82
C GLY A 301 -4.83 14.16 30.19
N GLY A 302 -6.10 14.53 30.40
CA GLY A 302 -6.49 15.84 30.93
C GLY A 302 -6.41 17.01 29.92
N THR A 303 -6.34 16.73 28.63
CA THR A 303 -6.18 17.74 27.56
C THR A 303 -7.49 18.39 27.08
N GLY A 304 -8.66 17.89 27.53
CA GLY A 304 -9.98 18.38 27.13
C GLY A 304 -10.37 18.09 25.68
N LYS A 305 -9.46 18.22 24.71
CA LYS A 305 -9.60 17.81 23.31
C LYS A 305 -8.65 16.64 23.01
N PRO A 306 -8.92 15.81 21.98
CA PRO A 306 -8.01 14.77 21.53
C PRO A 306 -6.65 15.35 21.10
N LEU A 307 -5.57 14.67 21.47
CA LEU A 307 -4.21 15.03 21.10
C LEU A 307 -3.76 14.18 19.91
N PHE A 308 -3.14 14.81 18.90
CA PHE A 308 -2.64 14.15 17.68
C PHE A 308 -1.15 14.45 17.49
N VAL A 309 -0.41 13.48 17.00
CA VAL A 309 0.95 13.68 16.52
C VAL A 309 0.93 14.53 15.26
N ILE A 310 1.65 15.63 15.24
CA ILE A 310 1.78 16.54 14.09
C ILE A 310 3.17 16.48 13.46
N ALA A 311 4.20 16.10 14.24
CA ALA A 311 5.54 15.81 13.75
C ALA A 311 6.29 14.89 14.72
N THR A 312 7.31 14.20 14.21
CA THR A 312 8.26 13.41 14.99
C THR A 312 9.67 13.82 14.63
N ASP A 313 10.52 13.96 15.65
CA ASP A 313 11.96 14.15 15.48
C ASP A 313 12.69 12.97 16.13
N THR A 314 13.23 12.08 15.33
CA THR A 314 13.93 10.87 15.81
C THR A 314 15.36 11.19 16.28
N LYS A 315 15.97 12.29 15.83
CA LYS A 315 17.31 12.71 16.23
C LYS A 315 17.28 13.28 17.65
N GLU A 316 16.41 14.26 17.89
CA GLU A 316 16.17 14.87 19.20
C GLU A 316 15.27 13.99 20.09
N ASN A 317 14.66 12.94 19.52
CA ASN A 317 13.72 12.04 20.16
C ASN A 317 12.53 12.79 20.80
N VAL A 318 11.85 13.60 20.01
CA VAL A 318 10.71 14.43 20.42
C VAL A 318 9.49 14.13 19.55
N ILE A 319 8.32 14.13 20.18
CA ILE A 319 7.02 14.09 19.51
C ILE A 319 6.34 15.43 19.67
N TYR A 320 6.02 16.08 18.56
CA TYR A 320 5.22 17.30 18.55
C TYR A 320 3.76 16.94 18.34
N THR A 321 2.87 17.56 19.12
CA THR A 321 1.45 17.24 19.13
C THR A 321 0.60 18.50 19.05
N GLY A 322 -0.61 18.35 18.47
CA GLY A 322 -1.63 19.39 18.39
C GLY A 322 -2.95 18.94 19.00
N LEU A 323 -3.72 19.87 19.57
CA LEU A 323 -5.03 19.61 20.15
C LEU A 323 -6.15 19.76 19.11
N GLY A 324 -7.00 18.75 19.03
CA GLY A 324 -8.16 18.73 18.12
C GLY A 324 -7.83 18.27 16.70
N GLU A 325 -8.88 17.89 15.98
CA GLU A 325 -8.78 17.38 14.60
C GLU A 325 -8.49 18.50 13.59
N GLU A 326 -8.86 19.75 13.95
CA GLU A 326 -8.73 20.92 13.10
C GLU A 326 -7.38 21.65 13.29
N HIS A 327 -6.49 21.08 14.12
CA HIS A 327 -5.19 21.71 14.38
C HIS A 327 -4.40 21.94 13.08
N PRO A 328 -3.91 23.16 12.79
CA PRO A 328 -3.25 23.48 11.53
C PRO A 328 -2.06 22.57 11.18
N GLY A 329 -1.25 22.19 12.19
CA GLY A 329 -0.13 21.30 12.00
C GLY A 329 -0.50 19.85 11.62
N LEU A 330 -1.77 19.47 11.77
CA LEU A 330 -2.29 18.16 11.39
C LEU A 330 -2.83 18.13 9.96
N ASN A 331 -3.28 19.28 9.45
CA ASN A 331 -4.00 19.43 8.20
C ASN A 331 -3.17 20.22 7.18
N ARG A 332 -2.81 19.62 6.06
CA ARG A 332 -2.04 20.26 4.98
C ARG A 332 -2.72 20.15 3.64
N PHE A 333 -2.54 21.18 2.78
CA PHE A 333 -3.10 21.20 1.43
C PHE A 333 -2.19 20.59 0.38
N GLY A 334 -0.92 20.38 0.68
CA GLY A 334 0.03 19.88 -0.30
C GLY A 334 1.05 18.91 0.27
N LEU A 335 1.66 18.18 -0.63
CA LEU A 335 2.80 17.29 -0.37
C LEU A 335 3.74 17.29 -1.57
N PHE A 336 4.96 16.82 -1.32
CA PHE A 336 5.98 16.67 -2.35
C PHE A 336 6.39 15.21 -2.49
N VAL A 337 6.67 14.80 -3.73
CA VAL A 337 7.20 13.47 -4.08
C VAL A 337 8.50 13.69 -4.85
N PRO A 338 9.66 13.25 -4.35
CA PRO A 338 10.93 13.32 -5.07
C PRO A 338 10.87 12.62 -6.44
N HIS A 339 11.63 13.11 -7.40
CA HIS A 339 11.58 12.62 -8.78
C HIS A 339 11.77 11.10 -8.91
N ASP A 340 12.74 10.55 -8.18
CA ASP A 340 13.05 9.12 -8.15
C ASP A 340 12.00 8.27 -7.43
N GLN A 341 11.07 8.90 -6.71
CA GLN A 341 9.95 8.27 -6.00
C GLN A 341 8.62 8.36 -6.73
N VAL A 342 8.56 9.09 -7.87
CA VAL A 342 7.35 9.19 -8.70
C VAL A 342 7.23 7.94 -9.57
N HIS A 343 6.09 7.30 -9.54
CA HIS A 343 5.78 6.11 -10.33
C HIS A 343 4.49 6.30 -11.13
N TRP A 344 4.57 6.08 -12.45
CA TRP A 344 3.42 6.08 -13.35
C TRP A 344 3.12 4.65 -13.80
N ILE A 345 1.94 4.13 -13.43
CA ILE A 345 1.41 2.88 -14.00
C ILE A 345 1.10 3.12 -15.47
N ARG A 346 0.46 4.27 -15.76
CA ARG A 346 0.15 4.76 -17.09
C ARG A 346 1.29 5.69 -17.55
N GLU A 347 2.35 5.08 -18.08
CA GLU A 347 3.53 5.80 -18.59
C GLU A 347 3.19 6.76 -19.71
N ASP A 348 2.15 6.45 -20.49
CA ASP A 348 1.60 7.29 -21.57
C ASP A 348 0.93 8.58 -21.06
N LEU A 349 0.60 8.67 -19.77
CA LEU A 349 0.04 9.85 -19.10
C LEU A 349 1.06 10.56 -18.19
N GLN A 350 2.33 10.17 -18.26
CA GLN A 350 3.38 10.76 -17.43
C GLN A 350 3.58 12.24 -17.75
N LEU A 351 3.51 13.08 -16.71
CA LEU A 351 3.74 14.51 -16.83
C LEU A 351 5.24 14.81 -17.04
N GLN A 352 5.53 15.69 -17.97
CA GLN A 352 6.87 16.22 -18.19
C GLN A 352 7.11 17.46 -17.29
N PRO A 353 8.37 17.79 -16.97
CA PRO A 353 8.68 19.01 -16.21
C PRO A 353 8.03 20.26 -16.82
N GLY A 354 7.30 21.01 -16.00
CA GLY A 354 6.49 22.16 -16.39
C GLY A 354 5.03 21.84 -16.71
N GLU A 355 4.65 20.56 -16.80
CA GLU A 355 3.27 20.16 -17.01
C GLU A 355 2.52 19.97 -15.68
N SER A 356 1.20 20.08 -15.79
CA SER A 356 0.29 19.81 -14.66
C SER A 356 -0.99 19.14 -15.13
N ALA A 357 -1.59 18.36 -14.25
CA ALA A 357 -2.89 17.74 -14.50
C ALA A 357 -3.70 17.62 -13.19
N VAL A 358 -5.01 17.48 -13.36
CA VAL A 358 -5.92 17.31 -12.23
C VAL A 358 -6.37 15.85 -12.16
N TYR A 359 -6.16 15.24 -11.00
CA TYR A 359 -6.57 13.88 -10.68
C TYR A 359 -7.34 13.83 -9.36
N ALA A 360 -7.98 12.72 -9.09
CA ALA A 360 -8.44 12.40 -7.74
C ALA A 360 -7.31 11.65 -7.03
N ALA A 361 -6.98 12.00 -5.78
CA ALA A 361 -5.86 11.39 -5.07
C ALA A 361 -6.23 10.99 -3.63
N ARG A 362 -5.51 10.02 -3.07
CA ARG A 362 -5.56 9.62 -1.66
C ARG A 362 -4.18 9.29 -1.14
N ILE A 363 -3.99 9.51 0.16
CA ILE A 363 -2.71 9.27 0.86
C ILE A 363 -2.78 8.07 1.81
N ARG A 364 -3.93 7.38 1.87
CA ARG A 364 -4.15 6.21 2.73
C ARG A 364 -5.19 5.28 2.11
N TYR A 365 -5.05 4.00 2.42
CA TYR A 365 -6.08 3.00 2.15
C TYR A 365 -7.43 3.39 2.77
N ARG A 366 -8.52 3.20 2.06
CA ARG A 366 -9.91 3.56 2.43
C ARG A 366 -10.20 5.05 2.63
N GLN A 367 -9.24 5.92 2.40
CA GLN A 367 -9.52 7.35 2.36
C GLN A 367 -10.33 7.67 1.10
N PRO A 368 -11.38 8.50 1.18
CA PRO A 368 -12.06 9.01 0.00
C PRO A 368 -11.08 9.72 -0.93
N LEU A 369 -11.30 9.57 -2.22
CA LEU A 369 -10.54 10.30 -3.23
C LEU A 369 -10.88 11.79 -3.15
N THR A 370 -9.86 12.64 -3.10
CA THR A 370 -9.97 14.10 -3.08
C THR A 370 -9.31 14.67 -4.33
N LYS A 371 -9.94 15.64 -4.96
CA LYS A 371 -9.36 16.32 -6.13
C LYS A 371 -8.04 16.99 -5.78
N ALA A 372 -7.03 16.76 -6.61
CA ALA A 372 -5.69 17.31 -6.46
C ALA A 372 -5.11 17.74 -7.82
N THR A 373 -4.33 18.81 -7.80
CA THR A 373 -3.53 19.24 -8.94
C THR A 373 -2.12 18.70 -8.76
N LEU A 374 -1.65 17.93 -9.72
CA LEU A 374 -0.29 17.42 -9.82
C LEU A 374 0.51 18.38 -10.71
N ILE A 375 1.70 18.81 -10.25
CA ILE A 375 2.55 19.76 -10.96
C ILE A 375 3.96 19.19 -10.98
N GLN A 376 4.45 18.85 -12.18
CA GLN A 376 5.74 18.21 -12.36
C GLN A 376 6.86 19.25 -12.50
N TYR A 377 7.88 19.11 -11.67
CA TYR A 377 9.15 19.84 -11.74
C TYR A 377 10.32 18.87 -12.01
N PRO A 378 11.50 19.36 -12.44
CA PRO A 378 12.66 18.47 -12.66
C PRO A 378 13.09 17.68 -11.45
N HIS A 379 12.89 18.22 -10.23
CA HIS A 379 13.31 17.59 -8.96
C HIS A 379 12.20 16.75 -8.29
N GLY A 380 10.94 16.81 -8.80
CA GLY A 380 9.85 16.01 -8.25
C GLY A 380 8.46 16.52 -8.60
N LEU A 381 7.48 15.97 -7.94
CA LEU A 381 6.05 16.21 -8.17
C LEU A 381 5.43 16.88 -6.94
N TYR A 382 4.84 18.06 -7.12
CA TYR A 382 3.98 18.69 -6.12
C TYR A 382 2.55 18.20 -6.31
N VAL A 383 1.90 17.81 -5.22
CA VAL A 383 0.50 17.39 -5.20
C VAL A 383 -0.27 18.31 -4.28
N VAL A 384 -1.12 19.15 -4.86
CA VAL A 384 -1.92 20.16 -4.13
C VAL A 384 -3.38 19.75 -4.14
N PHE A 385 -3.94 19.49 -2.97
CA PHE A 385 -5.32 19.04 -2.79
C PHE A 385 -6.28 20.25 -2.71
N GLU A 386 -7.48 20.07 -3.23
CA GLU A 386 -8.55 21.06 -3.11
C GLU A 386 -9.03 21.23 -1.65
N GLN A 387 -8.88 20.19 -0.83
CA GLN A 387 -9.19 20.19 0.60
C GLN A 387 -8.00 19.72 1.40
N ALA A 388 -7.77 20.31 2.58
CA ALA A 388 -6.67 19.90 3.46
C ALA A 388 -6.75 18.41 3.81
N GLN A 389 -5.59 17.75 3.77
CA GLN A 389 -5.45 16.35 4.09
C GLN A 389 -4.90 16.17 5.50
N LYS A 390 -5.58 15.35 6.28
CA LYS A 390 -5.21 15.08 7.68
C LYS A 390 -4.07 14.09 7.76
N GLY A 391 -2.97 14.49 8.39
CA GLY A 391 -1.88 13.59 8.77
C GLY A 391 -1.08 13.07 7.57
N ILE A 392 -0.68 13.95 6.65
CA ILE A 392 0.30 13.62 5.61
C ILE A 392 1.61 13.22 6.32
N ALA A 393 2.10 12.02 6.04
CA ALA A 393 3.29 11.45 6.68
C ALA A 393 4.33 11.04 5.64
N SER A 394 5.58 11.46 5.86
CA SER A 394 6.73 11.05 5.03
C SER A 394 6.90 9.53 5.07
N GLY A 395 7.24 8.92 3.92
CA GLY A 395 7.36 7.48 3.73
C GLY A 395 6.05 6.76 3.39
N GLN A 396 4.88 7.41 3.55
CA GLN A 396 3.62 6.91 3.02
C GLN A 396 3.51 7.20 1.52
N PHE A 397 2.52 6.60 0.86
CA PHE A 397 2.28 6.81 -0.57
C PHE A 397 1.09 7.75 -0.79
N VAL A 398 1.22 8.60 -1.80
CA VAL A 398 0.08 9.21 -2.47
C VAL A 398 -0.19 8.43 -3.76
N ALA A 399 -1.47 8.11 -4.03
CA ALA A 399 -1.89 7.48 -5.28
C ALA A 399 -2.93 8.36 -5.95
N TRP A 400 -2.82 8.53 -7.28
CA TRP A 400 -3.73 9.36 -8.07
C TRP A 400 -4.48 8.55 -9.10
N TYR A 401 -5.72 8.97 -9.35
CA TYR A 401 -6.73 8.23 -10.09
C TYR A 401 -7.42 9.10 -11.13
N GLN A 402 -7.78 8.50 -12.24
CA GLN A 402 -8.70 9.07 -13.22
C GLN A 402 -9.95 8.16 -13.29
N GLY A 403 -11.08 8.67 -12.77
CA GLY A 403 -12.25 7.82 -12.56
C GLY A 403 -11.93 6.70 -11.55
N ASN A 404 -12.09 5.46 -11.95
CA ASN A 404 -11.76 4.27 -11.17
C ASN A 404 -10.38 3.67 -11.48
N GLU A 405 -9.61 4.28 -12.39
CA GLU A 405 -8.28 3.81 -12.77
C GLU A 405 -7.20 4.47 -11.91
N CYS A 406 -6.33 3.67 -11.29
CA CYS A 406 -5.11 4.14 -10.64
C CYS A 406 -4.06 4.43 -11.71
N ILE A 407 -3.69 5.70 -11.85
CA ILE A 407 -2.79 6.19 -12.89
C ILE A 407 -1.32 6.12 -12.45
N GLY A 408 -1.08 6.35 -11.17
CA GLY A 408 0.27 6.34 -10.60
C GLY A 408 0.28 6.65 -9.11
N SER A 409 1.47 6.72 -8.55
CA SER A 409 1.70 6.97 -7.13
C SER A 409 3.10 7.48 -6.87
N GLY A 410 3.36 7.90 -5.64
CA GLY A 410 4.71 8.25 -5.21
C GLY A 410 4.85 8.21 -3.70
N THR A 411 6.10 8.05 -3.24
CA THR A 411 6.45 8.11 -1.82
C THR A 411 6.52 9.55 -1.37
N ILE A 412 5.80 9.91 -0.33
CA ILE A 412 5.75 11.28 0.25
C ILE A 412 7.05 11.56 0.99
N ASP A 413 7.63 12.72 0.73
CA ASP A 413 8.80 13.24 1.46
C ASP A 413 8.41 14.05 2.70
#